data_ba119c3a7e2204662c41bd5c53027ba6
#
_entry.id   ba119c3a7e2204662c41bd5c53027ba6
#
_cell.length_a   1.000
_cell.length_b   1.000
_cell.length_c   1.000
_cell.angle_alpha   90.00
_cell.angle_beta   90.00
_cell.angle_gamma   90.00
#
_symmetry.space_group_name_H-M   'P 1'
#
loop_
_entity.id
_entity.type
_entity.pdbx_description
1 polymer ?
#
loop_
_entity_poly.entity_id
_entity_poly.type
_entity_poly.pdbx_seq_one_letter_code
_entity_poly.pdbx_strand_id
1 'polypeptide(L)'
;MRDSDPMAWLIACEEIRQLASRYAVALGHRDLDALAELFVDDVRIGRELRGRDALRANMAAQLADNHRTILQVTNHVIDVIDADNATGIVGTRGEIEGDGEWVIQVIEYHDTYARRDGHWYFVRRRHYLWYGADMLTRPNVLPDANWPEHQTGKGVLPEIMPSWQAWTEARAAHRGQQQEQQQQ
;
A
#
# COMPACT_ATOMS: atom_id res chain seq x y z
N MET A 1 26.58 -12.93 1.04
CA MET A 1 25.77 -13.53 2.11
C MET A 1 25.21 -14.90 1.73
N ARG A 2 24.64 -15.10 0.55
CA ARG A 2 24.03 -16.39 0.13
C ARG A 2 24.97 -17.59 0.26
N ASP A 3 26.22 -17.45 -0.17
CA ASP A 3 27.20 -18.55 -0.18
C ASP A 3 27.88 -18.77 1.18
N SER A 4 27.94 -17.74 2.03
CA SER A 4 28.55 -17.81 3.36
C SER A 4 27.60 -18.22 4.47
N ASP A 5 26.32 -17.82 4.37
CA ASP A 5 25.23 -18.17 5.30
C ASP A 5 23.90 -18.25 4.55
N PRO A 6 23.59 -19.39 3.92
CA PRO A 6 22.37 -19.59 3.16
C PRO A 6 21.09 -19.43 4.00
N MET A 7 21.15 -19.82 5.29
CA MET A 7 19.97 -19.74 6.18
C MET A 7 19.66 -18.30 6.53
N ALA A 8 20.64 -17.51 6.92
CA ALA A 8 20.44 -16.07 7.17
C ALA A 8 19.96 -15.34 5.90
N TRP A 9 20.47 -15.73 4.74
CA TRP A 9 19.98 -15.19 3.46
C TRP A 9 18.51 -15.53 3.18
N LEU A 10 18.09 -16.78 3.41
CA LEU A 10 16.69 -17.20 3.24
C LEU A 10 15.75 -16.46 4.20
N ILE A 11 16.13 -16.31 5.47
CA ILE A 11 15.36 -15.58 6.47
C ILE A 11 15.20 -14.12 6.04
N ALA A 12 16.28 -13.45 5.63
CA ALA A 12 16.24 -12.07 5.16
C ALA A 12 15.30 -11.91 3.95
N CYS A 13 15.38 -12.82 2.97
CA CYS A 13 14.49 -12.81 1.81
C CYS A 13 13.02 -12.96 2.20
N GLU A 14 12.71 -13.84 3.15
CA GLU A 14 11.32 -14.03 3.59
C GLU A 14 10.81 -12.83 4.38
N GLU A 15 11.60 -12.29 5.32
CA GLU A 15 11.23 -11.07 6.06
C GLU A 15 10.97 -9.90 5.11
N ILE A 16 11.81 -9.70 4.08
CA ILE A 16 11.63 -8.66 3.07
C ILE A 16 10.38 -8.92 2.21
N ARG A 17 10.07 -10.18 1.84
CA ARG A 17 8.81 -10.51 1.14
C ARG A 17 7.59 -10.13 1.94
N GLN A 18 7.63 -10.36 3.26
CA GLN A 18 6.53 -10.00 4.16
C GLN A 18 6.30 -8.49 4.20
N LEU A 19 7.33 -7.65 4.05
CA LEU A 19 7.15 -6.20 3.99
C LEU A 19 6.25 -5.78 2.82
N ALA A 20 6.48 -6.33 1.61
CA ALA A 20 5.66 -6.02 0.44
C ALA A 20 4.19 -6.45 0.63
N SER A 21 3.98 -7.64 1.21
CA SER A 21 2.64 -8.17 1.48
C SER A 21 1.92 -7.36 2.57
N ARG A 22 2.61 -7.03 3.66
CA ARG A 22 2.05 -6.19 4.74
C ARG A 22 1.71 -4.79 4.26
N TYR A 23 2.56 -4.21 3.41
CA TYR A 23 2.29 -2.92 2.78
C TYR A 23 0.98 -2.95 1.98
N ALA A 24 0.78 -3.97 1.14
CA ALA A 24 -0.43 -4.13 0.34
C ALA A 24 -1.70 -4.26 1.23
N VAL A 25 -1.61 -5.04 2.30
CA VAL A 25 -2.71 -5.20 3.27
C VAL A 25 -2.99 -3.90 4.01
N ALA A 26 -1.98 -3.25 4.58
CA ALA A 26 -2.14 -2.01 5.34
C ALA A 26 -2.73 -0.89 4.47
N LEU A 27 -2.27 -0.77 3.22
CA LEU A 27 -2.80 0.20 2.28
C LEU A 27 -4.28 -0.06 1.97
N GLY A 28 -4.64 -1.29 1.66
CA GLY A 28 -6.02 -1.69 1.36
C GLY A 28 -6.98 -1.45 2.54
N HIS A 29 -6.50 -1.71 3.75
CA HIS A 29 -7.27 -1.50 4.98
C HIS A 29 -7.24 -0.05 5.48
N ARG A 30 -6.47 0.86 4.83
CA ARG A 30 -6.24 2.23 5.31
C ARG A 30 -5.62 2.29 6.71
N ASP A 31 -4.91 1.23 7.10
CA ASP A 31 -4.12 1.20 8.31
C ASP A 31 -2.78 1.90 8.07
N LEU A 32 -2.81 3.24 8.12
CA LEU A 32 -1.65 4.07 7.81
C LEU A 32 -0.60 4.05 8.92
N ASP A 33 -0.98 3.68 10.13
CA ASP A 33 -0.04 3.47 11.23
C ASP A 33 0.76 2.20 10.97
N ALA A 34 0.12 1.07 10.72
CA ALA A 34 0.78 -0.17 10.34
C ALA A 34 1.63 -0.01 9.07
N LEU A 35 1.17 0.76 8.08
CA LEU A 35 1.94 1.05 6.87
C LEU A 35 3.21 1.83 7.19
N ALA A 36 3.13 2.86 8.02
CA ALA A 36 4.28 3.69 8.38
C ALA A 36 5.35 2.91 9.15
N GLU A 37 4.93 1.97 10.01
CA GLU A 37 5.82 1.09 10.77
C GLU A 37 6.67 0.14 9.90
N LEU A 38 6.30 -0.08 8.64
CA LEU A 38 7.10 -0.86 7.70
C LEU A 38 8.33 -0.11 7.18
N PHE A 39 8.44 1.18 7.46
CA PHE A 39 9.55 2.04 7.02
C PHE A 39 10.49 2.36 8.17
N VAL A 40 11.74 2.70 7.83
CA VAL A 40 12.70 3.24 8.82
C VAL A 40 12.16 4.51 9.47
N ASP A 41 12.57 4.77 10.72
CA ASP A 41 12.07 5.91 11.50
C ASP A 41 12.33 7.26 10.82
N ASP A 42 13.46 7.38 10.13
CA ASP A 42 13.92 8.58 9.43
C ASP A 42 13.59 8.58 7.93
N VAL A 43 12.57 7.81 7.51
CA VAL A 43 12.15 7.71 6.11
C VAL A 43 11.98 9.09 5.48
N ARG A 44 12.48 9.23 4.24
CA ARG A 44 12.44 10.49 3.51
C ARG A 44 11.27 10.54 2.54
N ILE A 45 10.47 11.60 2.61
CA ILE A 45 9.34 11.89 1.73
C ILE A 45 9.67 13.15 0.90
N GLY A 46 9.86 12.96 -0.40
CA GLY A 46 10.27 14.05 -1.27
C GLY A 46 11.65 14.62 -0.88
N ARG A 47 11.77 15.95 -0.86
CA ARG A 47 13.06 16.63 -0.59
C ARG A 47 13.19 17.08 0.86
N GLU A 48 12.11 17.47 1.51
CA GLU A 48 12.11 18.22 2.76
C GLU A 48 11.57 17.44 3.97
N LEU A 49 10.59 16.56 3.75
CA LEU A 49 9.90 15.86 4.84
C LEU A 49 10.63 14.56 5.21
N ARG A 50 10.59 14.23 6.51
CA ARG A 50 11.17 13.01 7.06
C ARG A 50 10.31 12.46 8.19
N GLY A 51 10.45 11.14 8.41
CA GLY A 51 9.84 10.42 9.52
C GLY A 51 8.51 9.78 9.19
N ARG A 52 8.12 8.83 10.02
CA ARG A 52 6.89 8.03 9.85
C ARG A 52 5.63 8.90 9.91
N ASP A 53 5.59 9.94 10.75
CA ASP A 53 4.45 10.86 10.83
C ASP A 53 4.24 11.61 9.52
N ALA A 54 5.33 12.11 8.92
CA ALA A 54 5.28 12.76 7.62
C ALA A 54 4.88 11.79 6.50
N LEU A 55 5.34 10.54 6.56
CA LEU A 55 4.92 9.49 5.62
C LEU A 55 3.43 9.23 5.74
N ARG A 56 2.91 9.07 6.94
CA ARG A 56 1.48 8.84 7.21
C ARG A 56 0.63 9.97 6.67
N ALA A 57 0.99 11.22 6.97
CA ALA A 57 0.28 12.40 6.47
C ALA A 57 0.30 12.48 4.93
N ASN A 58 1.44 12.19 4.31
CA ASN A 58 1.57 12.16 2.85
C ASN A 58 0.72 11.04 2.21
N MET A 59 0.70 9.83 2.80
CA MET A 59 -0.14 8.74 2.33
C MET A 59 -1.63 9.06 2.50
N ALA A 60 -2.03 9.65 3.62
CA ALA A 60 -3.39 10.10 3.85
C ALA A 60 -3.85 11.08 2.76
N ALA A 61 -3.02 12.06 2.42
CA ALA A 61 -3.32 13.03 1.37
C ALA A 61 -3.43 12.37 -0.03
N GLN A 62 -2.51 11.45 -0.37
CA GLN A 62 -2.55 10.75 -1.66
C GLN A 62 -3.78 9.83 -1.82
N LEU A 63 -4.30 9.31 -0.72
CA LEU A 63 -5.44 8.40 -0.73
C LEU A 63 -6.78 9.10 -0.50
N ALA A 64 -6.80 10.42 -0.29
CA ALA A 64 -8.00 11.18 0.06
C ALA A 64 -9.13 11.02 -0.97
N ASP A 65 -8.78 10.98 -2.27
CA ASP A 65 -9.73 10.87 -3.37
C ASP A 65 -9.97 9.42 -3.82
N ASN A 66 -9.24 8.47 -3.25
CA ASN A 66 -9.40 7.05 -3.56
C ASN A 66 -10.35 6.39 -2.56
N HIS A 67 -11.46 5.84 -3.04
CA HIS A 67 -12.39 5.12 -2.16
C HIS A 67 -11.84 3.76 -1.75
N ARG A 68 -11.45 2.90 -2.69
CA ARG A 68 -10.79 1.62 -2.44
C ARG A 68 -9.44 1.55 -3.15
N THR A 69 -8.52 0.82 -2.54
CA THR A 69 -7.26 0.46 -3.19
C THR A 69 -6.94 -0.99 -2.85
N ILE A 70 -6.81 -1.81 -3.86
CA ILE A 70 -6.46 -3.22 -3.72
C ILE A 70 -5.12 -3.42 -4.39
N LEU A 71 -4.12 -3.90 -3.65
CA LEU A 71 -2.81 -4.24 -4.21
C LEU A 71 -2.61 -5.74 -4.18
N GLN A 72 -2.28 -6.30 -5.33
CA GLN A 72 -1.91 -7.70 -5.49
C GLN A 72 -0.42 -7.76 -5.80
N VAL A 73 0.38 -8.19 -4.83
CA VAL A 73 1.81 -8.44 -5.02
C VAL A 73 1.95 -9.69 -5.89
N THR A 74 2.64 -9.57 -7.02
CA THR A 74 2.76 -10.66 -8.00
C THR A 74 4.13 -11.33 -7.92
N ASN A 75 5.19 -10.64 -8.31
CA ASN A 75 6.56 -11.13 -8.28
C ASN A 75 7.43 -10.24 -7.41
N HIS A 76 8.44 -10.82 -6.78
CA HIS A 76 9.37 -10.10 -5.93
C HIS A 76 10.78 -10.67 -6.10
N VAL A 77 11.65 -9.89 -6.71
CA VAL A 77 13.09 -10.17 -6.81
C VAL A 77 13.80 -9.40 -5.70
N ILE A 78 14.68 -10.07 -4.96
CA ILE A 78 15.40 -9.50 -3.81
C ILE A 78 16.88 -9.76 -3.97
N ASP A 79 17.67 -8.70 -3.91
CA ASP A 79 19.12 -8.72 -3.92
C ASP A 79 19.64 -8.30 -2.54
N VAL A 80 20.00 -9.29 -1.72
CA VAL A 80 20.63 -9.07 -0.41
C VAL A 80 22.09 -8.71 -0.64
N ILE A 81 22.44 -7.45 -0.34
CA ILE A 81 23.78 -6.89 -0.56
C ILE A 81 24.72 -7.35 0.56
N ASP A 82 24.30 -7.18 1.81
CA ASP A 82 25.02 -7.56 3.02
C ASP A 82 24.05 -7.92 4.16
N ALA A 83 24.54 -7.99 5.39
CA ALA A 83 23.72 -8.37 6.56
C ALA A 83 22.59 -7.38 6.86
N ASP A 84 22.75 -6.10 6.47
CA ASP A 84 21.87 -5.01 6.87
C ASP A 84 21.28 -4.23 5.70
N ASN A 85 21.66 -4.55 4.45
CA ASN A 85 21.23 -3.83 3.26
C ASN A 85 20.75 -4.77 2.15
N ALA A 86 19.63 -4.40 1.52
CA ALA A 86 19.10 -5.11 0.37
C ALA A 86 18.38 -4.16 -0.59
N THR A 87 18.21 -4.59 -1.83
CA THR A 87 17.33 -3.96 -2.80
C THR A 87 16.35 -4.99 -3.36
N GLY A 88 15.27 -4.51 -3.99
CA GLY A 88 14.34 -5.42 -4.65
C GLY A 88 13.44 -4.73 -5.65
N ILE A 89 12.83 -5.57 -6.50
CA ILE A 89 11.82 -5.17 -7.47
C ILE A 89 10.55 -5.96 -7.18
N VAL A 90 9.44 -5.25 -6.97
CA VAL A 90 8.14 -5.83 -6.63
C VAL A 90 7.15 -5.50 -7.74
N GLY A 91 6.70 -6.52 -8.46
CA GLY A 91 5.57 -6.39 -9.37
C GLY A 91 4.25 -6.35 -8.60
N THR A 92 3.37 -5.45 -9.00
CA THR A 92 2.08 -5.26 -8.30
C THR A 92 0.99 -4.90 -9.30
N ARG A 93 -0.17 -5.52 -9.15
CA ARG A 93 -1.41 -5.07 -9.78
C ARG A 93 -2.20 -4.27 -8.74
N GLY A 94 -2.49 -3.03 -9.06
CA GLY A 94 -3.36 -2.16 -8.27
C GLY A 94 -4.74 -2.04 -8.91
N GLU A 95 -5.78 -2.08 -8.09
CA GLU A 95 -7.14 -1.70 -8.46
C GLU A 95 -7.58 -0.55 -7.57
N ILE A 96 -8.03 0.55 -8.18
CA ILE A 96 -8.31 1.80 -7.48
C ILE A 96 -9.69 2.27 -7.85
N GLU A 97 -10.57 2.39 -6.86
CA GLU A 97 -11.87 3.04 -7.00
C GLU A 97 -11.74 4.52 -6.68
N GLY A 98 -11.91 5.36 -7.68
CA GLY A 98 -12.04 6.80 -7.54
C GLY A 98 -13.50 7.27 -7.70
N ASP A 99 -13.71 8.57 -7.84
CA ASP A 99 -15.05 9.15 -8.08
C ASP A 99 -15.51 8.83 -9.51
N GLY A 100 -16.25 7.72 -9.64
CA GLY A 100 -16.84 7.27 -10.89
C GLY A 100 -15.91 6.46 -11.80
N GLU A 101 -14.70 6.14 -11.37
CA GLU A 101 -13.73 5.35 -12.11
C GLU A 101 -13.25 4.14 -11.32
N TRP A 102 -12.96 3.05 -12.04
CA TRP A 102 -12.27 1.90 -11.50
C TRP A 102 -11.02 1.65 -12.32
N VAL A 103 -9.88 2.12 -11.80
CA VAL A 103 -8.60 2.08 -12.53
C VAL A 103 -7.79 0.87 -12.13
N ILE A 104 -7.35 0.12 -13.15
CA ILE A 104 -6.33 -0.91 -12.98
C ILE A 104 -4.97 -0.28 -13.26
N GLN A 105 -4.02 -0.47 -12.35
CA GLN A 105 -2.62 -0.12 -12.55
C GLN A 105 -1.75 -1.37 -12.52
N VAL A 106 -0.84 -1.47 -13.47
CA VAL A 106 0.29 -2.41 -13.39
C VAL A 106 1.52 -1.62 -12.99
N ILE A 107 2.08 -2.00 -11.85
CA ILE A 107 3.09 -1.22 -11.12
C ILE A 107 4.32 -2.08 -10.89
N GLU A 108 5.47 -1.43 -10.92
CA GLU A 108 6.73 -1.99 -10.45
C GLU A 108 7.30 -1.05 -9.37
N TYR A 109 7.47 -1.57 -8.16
CA TYR A 109 8.17 -0.85 -7.10
C TYR A 109 9.65 -1.23 -7.09
N HIS A 110 10.52 -0.22 -7.10
CA HIS A 110 11.95 -0.39 -6.85
C HIS A 110 12.24 0.02 -5.42
N ASP A 111 12.59 -0.96 -4.62
CA ASP A 111 12.73 -0.84 -3.18
C ASP A 111 14.18 -0.87 -2.72
N THR A 112 14.46 -0.12 -1.67
CA THR A 112 15.67 -0.22 -0.87
C THR A 112 15.28 -0.58 0.54
N TYR A 113 15.97 -1.55 1.13
CA TYR A 113 15.70 -2.05 2.46
C TYR A 113 16.91 -1.90 3.36
N ALA A 114 16.68 -1.70 4.65
CA ALA A 114 17.69 -1.79 5.69
C ALA A 114 17.22 -2.65 6.85
N ARG A 115 18.16 -3.37 7.47
CA ARG A 115 17.93 -4.06 8.73
C ARG A 115 18.37 -3.16 9.87
N ARG A 116 17.46 -2.93 10.83
CA ARG A 116 17.72 -2.15 12.04
C ARG A 116 17.13 -2.88 13.25
N ASP A 117 17.89 -3.01 14.30
CA ASP A 117 17.49 -3.72 15.54
C ASP A 117 16.94 -5.13 15.28
N GLY A 118 17.54 -5.83 14.31
CA GLY A 118 17.17 -7.19 13.95
C GLY A 118 16.00 -7.33 12.98
N HIS A 119 15.35 -6.24 12.55
CA HIS A 119 14.18 -6.24 11.67
C HIS A 119 14.46 -5.51 10.36
N TRP A 120 13.86 -6.00 9.27
CA TRP A 120 13.93 -5.36 7.97
C TRP A 120 12.84 -4.29 7.81
N TYR A 121 13.20 -3.18 7.14
CA TYR A 121 12.34 -2.03 6.86
C TYR A 121 12.55 -1.52 5.45
N PHE A 122 11.52 -0.87 4.87
CA PHE A 122 11.72 -0.01 3.71
C PHE A 122 12.51 1.24 4.09
N VAL A 123 13.59 1.51 3.38
CA VAL A 123 14.28 2.81 3.38
C VAL A 123 13.63 3.72 2.32
N ARG A 124 13.29 3.10 1.18
CA ARG A 124 12.71 3.80 0.04
C ARG A 124 11.89 2.84 -0.79
N ARG A 125 10.74 3.31 -1.27
CA ARG A 125 9.91 2.64 -2.27
C ARG A 125 9.65 3.60 -3.42
N ARG A 126 10.07 3.26 -4.65
CA ARG A 126 9.80 4.02 -5.85
C ARG A 126 8.76 3.30 -6.68
N HIS A 127 7.69 4.02 -7.01
CA HIS A 127 6.61 3.55 -7.86
C HIS A 127 6.93 3.85 -9.32
N TYR A 128 6.94 2.83 -10.16
CA TYR A 128 6.97 2.93 -11.62
C TYR A 128 5.72 2.33 -12.19
N LEU A 129 5.06 3.09 -13.06
CA LEU A 129 3.83 2.66 -13.70
C LEU A 129 4.15 2.02 -15.06
N TRP A 130 3.65 0.81 -15.31
CA TRP A 130 3.60 0.23 -16.63
C TRP A 130 2.44 0.82 -17.42
N TYR A 131 1.22 0.77 -16.85
CA TYR A 131 0.04 1.45 -17.35
C TYR A 131 -1.02 1.58 -16.26
N GLY A 132 -1.94 2.53 -16.48
CA GLY A 132 -3.21 2.66 -15.76
C GLY A 132 -4.34 2.75 -16.77
N ALA A 133 -5.43 2.02 -16.54
CA ALA A 133 -6.59 2.02 -17.40
C ALA A 133 -7.88 1.80 -16.60
N ASP A 134 -8.96 2.45 -17.01
CA ASP A 134 -10.30 2.19 -16.45
C ASP A 134 -10.81 0.81 -16.90
N MET A 135 -11.59 0.15 -16.06
CA MET A 135 -12.27 -1.09 -16.40
C MET A 135 -13.53 -0.82 -17.22
N LEU A 136 -13.81 -1.71 -18.18
CA LEU A 136 -15.07 -1.64 -18.96
C LEU A 136 -16.31 -1.91 -18.10
N THR A 137 -16.19 -2.76 -17.09
CA THR A 137 -17.25 -3.03 -16.11
C THR A 137 -16.73 -2.65 -14.74
N ARG A 138 -17.43 -1.77 -14.06
CA ARG A 138 -17.04 -1.25 -12.76
C ARG A 138 -17.61 -2.10 -11.63
N PRO A 139 -16.78 -2.75 -10.80
CA PRO A 139 -17.27 -3.57 -9.69
C PRO A 139 -18.13 -2.81 -8.68
N ASN A 140 -17.95 -1.50 -8.54
CA ASN A 140 -18.71 -0.68 -7.60
C ASN A 140 -20.22 -0.53 -7.96
N VAL A 141 -20.62 -0.83 -9.20
CA VAL A 141 -22.04 -0.84 -9.59
C VAL A 141 -22.70 -2.21 -9.43
N LEU A 142 -21.94 -3.23 -9.08
CA LEU A 142 -22.50 -4.55 -8.79
C LEU A 142 -23.28 -4.55 -7.48
N PRO A 143 -24.32 -5.39 -7.35
CA PRO A 143 -24.98 -5.62 -6.07
C PRO A 143 -24.01 -6.27 -5.07
N ASP A 144 -24.37 -6.26 -3.80
CA ASP A 144 -23.60 -6.94 -2.78
C ASP A 144 -23.59 -8.45 -3.04
N ALA A 145 -22.42 -9.09 -2.86
CA ALA A 145 -22.30 -10.53 -2.98
C ALA A 145 -23.01 -11.20 -1.80
N ASN A 146 -23.78 -12.26 -2.09
CA ASN A 146 -24.34 -13.13 -1.07
C ASN A 146 -23.45 -14.38 -0.95
N TRP A 147 -22.23 -14.17 -0.43
CA TRP A 147 -21.28 -15.25 -0.22
C TRP A 147 -21.69 -16.10 1.00
N PRO A 148 -21.65 -17.45 0.92
CA PRO A 148 -21.14 -18.27 -0.21
C PRO A 148 -22.16 -18.64 -1.29
N GLU A 149 -23.43 -18.26 -1.17
CA GLU A 149 -24.51 -18.67 -2.09
C GLU A 149 -24.27 -18.13 -3.51
N HIS A 150 -23.73 -16.92 -3.62
CA HIS A 150 -23.33 -16.30 -4.89
C HIS A 150 -21.90 -15.82 -4.83
N GLN A 151 -21.15 -16.05 -5.94
CA GLN A 151 -19.73 -15.71 -6.04
C GLN A 151 -19.48 -14.34 -6.69
N THR A 152 -20.53 -13.69 -7.21
CA THR A 152 -20.42 -12.40 -7.89
C THR A 152 -21.07 -11.29 -7.07
N GLY A 153 -20.51 -10.09 -7.13
CA GLY A 153 -20.98 -8.93 -6.42
C GLY A 153 -19.88 -8.23 -5.62
N LYS A 154 -20.24 -7.18 -4.90
CA LYS A 154 -19.33 -6.51 -3.95
C LYS A 154 -19.19 -7.36 -2.69
N GLY A 155 -17.95 -7.61 -2.27
CA GLY A 155 -17.66 -8.26 -1.01
C GLY A 155 -17.80 -7.32 0.19
N VAL A 156 -17.42 -7.83 1.36
CA VAL A 156 -17.50 -7.09 2.64
C VAL A 156 -16.20 -6.36 2.99
N LEU A 157 -15.14 -6.58 2.21
CA LEU A 157 -13.87 -5.88 2.40
C LEU A 157 -13.80 -4.64 1.49
N PRO A 158 -13.20 -3.57 2.01
CA PRO A 158 -12.58 -3.40 3.34
C PRO A 158 -13.52 -2.87 4.43
N GLU A 159 -14.81 -2.74 4.18
CA GLU A 159 -15.82 -2.08 5.02
C GLU A 159 -15.89 -2.62 6.46
N ILE A 160 -15.61 -3.90 6.67
CA ILE A 160 -15.59 -4.51 8.00
C ILE A 160 -14.32 -4.21 8.82
N MET A 161 -13.31 -3.57 8.20
CA MET A 161 -12.04 -3.30 8.88
C MET A 161 -12.14 -2.01 9.71
N PRO A 162 -11.72 -2.02 11.01
CA PRO A 162 -11.79 -0.83 11.87
C PRO A 162 -11.01 0.37 11.31
N SER A 163 -9.84 0.16 10.74
CA SER A 163 -9.03 1.19 10.09
C SER A 163 -9.73 1.83 8.89
N TRP A 164 -10.48 1.04 8.11
CA TRP A 164 -11.28 1.53 7.01
C TRP A 164 -12.46 2.39 7.49
N GLN A 165 -13.15 1.97 8.54
CA GLN A 165 -14.27 2.73 9.13
C GLN A 165 -13.78 4.10 9.61
N ALA A 166 -12.69 4.14 10.39
CA ALA A 166 -12.08 5.38 10.84
C ALA A 166 -11.63 6.29 9.67
N TRP A 167 -11.07 5.70 8.61
CA TRP A 167 -10.69 6.43 7.40
C TRP A 167 -11.88 7.10 6.71
N THR A 168 -12.98 6.36 6.51
CA THR A 168 -14.17 6.88 5.81
C THR A 168 -14.84 8.01 6.59
N GLU A 169 -14.87 7.93 7.92
CA GLU A 169 -15.37 8.99 8.79
C GLU A 169 -14.51 10.26 8.67
N ALA A 170 -13.18 10.14 8.74
CA ALA A 170 -12.26 11.26 8.57
C ALA A 170 -12.37 11.92 7.19
N ARG A 171 -12.51 11.11 6.12
CA ARG A 171 -12.69 11.59 4.74
C ARG A 171 -13.99 12.37 4.58
N ALA A 172 -15.10 11.90 5.15
CA ALA A 172 -16.38 12.60 5.12
C ALA A 172 -16.30 13.98 5.80
N ALA A 173 -15.65 14.07 6.96
CA ALA A 173 -15.43 15.33 7.66
C ALA A 173 -14.61 16.32 6.83
N HIS A 174 -13.55 15.85 6.16
CA HIS A 174 -12.70 16.69 5.30
C HIS A 174 -13.46 17.26 4.09
N ARG A 175 -14.28 16.45 3.41
CA ARG A 175 -15.10 16.90 2.28
C ARG A 175 -16.15 17.94 2.70
N GLY A 176 -16.77 17.78 3.86
CA GLY A 176 -17.70 18.77 4.42
C GLY A 176 -17.05 20.15 4.59
N GLN A 177 -15.85 20.18 5.16
CA GLN A 177 -15.08 21.42 5.36
C GLN A 177 -14.69 22.10 4.01
N GLN A 178 -14.33 21.32 2.99
CA GLN A 178 -14.01 21.90 1.66
C GLN A 178 -15.22 22.50 0.98
N GLN A 179 -16.40 21.89 1.10
CA GLN A 179 -17.64 22.43 0.52
C GLN A 179 -18.07 23.73 1.20
N GLU A 180 -17.89 23.84 2.51
CA GLU A 180 -18.17 25.07 3.26
C GLU A 180 -17.23 26.22 2.87
N GLN A 181 -15.95 25.92 2.59
CA GLN A 181 -14.95 26.91 2.15
C GLN A 181 -15.19 27.41 0.71
N GLN A 182 -15.80 26.60 -0.16
CA GLN A 182 -16.10 26.99 -1.54
C GLN A 182 -17.40 27.80 -1.66
N GLN A 183 -18.23 27.85 -0.63
CA GLN A 183 -19.48 28.61 -0.57
C GLN A 183 -19.32 30.01 0.10
N GLN A 184 -18.13 30.32 0.61
CA GLN A 184 -17.75 31.63 1.17
C GLN A 184 -16.91 32.42 0.17
#